data_d01f174b900f03842c35b5c60876ee3f
#
_entry.id   d01f174b900f03842c35b5c60876ee3f
#
_cell.length_a   1.000
_cell.length_b   1.000
_cell.length_c   1.000
_cell.angle_alpha   90.00
_cell.angle_beta   90.00
_cell.angle_gamma   90.00
#
_symmetry.space_group_name_H-M   'P 1'
#
loop_
_entity.id
_entity.type
_entity.pdbx_description
1 polymer ?
#
loop_
_entity_poly.entity_id
_entity_poly.type
_entity_poly.pdbx_seq_one_letter_code
_entity_poly.pdbx_strand_id
1 'polypeptide(L)'
;LPPVVRLARLVSEAESDTVPVTDPTASRPAAASALGPFRYPDFRLLWSATLVSNFGGLVQAVGAAWLMTQLTDSATLIALVQASNTLPIMLLALASGALADIFDRKTILLFAQCFMAAVSLALAVVAWQGWLTPWLLLGFTFLIGAGQALYNPPWQASMGDLVPRADLPAAVTLNSVGFNLMRSVGPAAGGFIVAGFGAAAAFAVNAASYIPLLGALARWRPRTAPRTAPPEAFLPAVAAGLRYVLLSPNLIKVIGRGALFGFAAVSVLALLPLVAKSYPEGGSMLFGGLLGCYGIGAIAGAALNPRIRARFDNENIVRMAFAGFAVSAVILGQTDSIWLHALALLPAGASWVLALSLFNVTVQLSTPRWVVARGLALYQTATFGGMAAGSWVWGGVAGAYGLGTALTAAGAVLAGGAVIGVWFKAPEFGTADLDPANRFREPALRLDLRGRSGPIMVMVDYRIAQRDTAEFLRLMRLRRNIRRRDGARNWALLRDLEHPDLWSESYHIATWDEYVRHNLRRTKSDAETTVALRALHRGEGDPLVHRMIERHSVGPEDDLPLIGKMEV
;
A
#
# COMPACT_ATOMS: atom_id res chain seq x y z
N LEU A 1 32.33 -0.65 -42.42
CA LEU A 1 31.07 -0.95 -41.69
C LEU A 1 31.28 -0.65 -40.20
N PRO A 2 30.41 0.13 -39.54
CA PRO A 2 30.59 0.54 -38.15
C PRO A 2 30.45 -0.64 -37.18
N PRO A 3 31.09 -0.60 -36.02
CA PRO A 3 31.23 -1.74 -35.07
C PRO A 3 29.92 -2.27 -34.48
N VAL A 4 28.80 -1.57 -34.64
CA VAL A 4 27.47 -1.96 -34.11
C VAL A 4 26.89 -3.17 -34.84
N VAL A 5 27.23 -3.38 -36.11
CA VAL A 5 26.70 -4.51 -36.94
C VAL A 5 27.42 -5.83 -36.60
N ARG A 6 28.62 -5.78 -36.04
CA ARG A 6 29.38 -6.98 -35.65
C ARG A 6 28.89 -7.58 -34.33
N LEU A 7 28.40 -6.74 -33.42
CA LEU A 7 27.82 -7.23 -32.15
C LEU A 7 26.46 -7.90 -32.33
N ALA A 8 25.65 -7.43 -33.27
CA ALA A 8 24.34 -8.04 -33.58
C ALA A 8 24.46 -9.46 -34.14
N ARG A 9 25.55 -9.74 -34.87
CA ARG A 9 25.80 -11.09 -35.42
C ARG A 9 26.31 -12.08 -34.38
N LEU A 10 27.14 -11.66 -33.45
CA LEU A 10 27.65 -12.52 -32.37
C LEU A 10 26.60 -12.86 -31.32
N VAL A 11 25.58 -12.04 -31.16
CA VAL A 11 24.42 -12.33 -30.28
C VAL A 11 23.46 -13.32 -30.97
N SER A 12 23.33 -13.28 -32.30
CA SER A 12 22.47 -14.19 -33.06
C SER A 12 23.05 -15.61 -33.17
N GLU A 13 24.37 -15.78 -33.15
CA GLU A 13 25.03 -17.10 -33.24
C GLU A 13 25.12 -17.82 -31.88
N ALA A 14 24.98 -17.12 -30.76
CA ALA A 14 24.97 -17.71 -29.41
C ALA A 14 23.58 -18.20 -28.94
N GLU A 15 22.52 -17.90 -29.70
CA GLU A 15 21.14 -18.31 -29.39
C GLU A 15 20.68 -19.59 -30.13
N SER A 16 21.55 -20.26 -30.93
CA SER A 16 21.15 -21.43 -31.73
C SER A 16 21.26 -22.78 -31.02
N ASP A 17 21.65 -22.84 -29.73
CA ASP A 17 21.63 -24.10 -28.98
C ASP A 17 20.37 -24.25 -28.15
N THR A 18 19.40 -24.94 -28.75
CA THR A 18 18.32 -25.76 -28.16
C THR A 18 17.47 -25.13 -27.04
N VAL A 19 16.60 -24.20 -27.43
CA VAL A 19 15.31 -24.04 -26.76
C VAL A 19 14.30 -24.91 -27.52
N PRO A 20 13.55 -25.83 -26.85
CA PRO A 20 12.48 -26.56 -27.55
C PRO A 20 11.46 -25.54 -28.08
N VAL A 21 11.22 -25.58 -29.37
CA VAL A 21 10.18 -24.79 -30.03
C VAL A 21 8.85 -25.15 -29.38
N THR A 22 8.35 -24.26 -28.53
CA THR A 22 6.98 -24.37 -28.01
C THR A 22 6.02 -24.18 -29.18
N ASP A 23 5.23 -25.19 -29.41
CA ASP A 23 4.17 -25.27 -30.41
C ASP A 23 3.29 -24.00 -30.38
N PRO A 24 3.19 -23.21 -31.46
CA PRO A 24 2.36 -22.01 -31.51
C PRO A 24 0.85 -22.30 -31.44
N THR A 25 0.46 -23.57 -31.38
CA THR A 25 -0.92 -24.02 -31.14
C THR A 25 -1.25 -24.27 -29.67
N ALA A 26 -0.32 -24.03 -28.70
CA ALA A 26 -0.68 -24.04 -27.31
C ALA A 26 -1.79 -23.00 -27.08
N SER A 27 -3.00 -23.50 -26.91
CA SER A 27 -4.23 -22.76 -26.72
C SER A 27 -4.00 -21.63 -25.73
N ARG A 28 -4.18 -20.38 -26.17
CA ARG A 28 -4.30 -19.22 -25.26
C ARG A 28 -5.22 -19.64 -24.12
N PRO A 29 -4.81 -19.52 -22.86
CA PRO A 29 -5.69 -19.87 -21.76
C PRO A 29 -6.99 -19.11 -21.98
N ALA A 30 -8.11 -19.85 -22.04
CA ALA A 30 -9.44 -19.29 -22.25
C ALA A 30 -9.58 -18.10 -21.29
N ALA A 31 -10.01 -16.94 -21.82
CA ALA A 31 -10.16 -15.73 -21.05
C ALA A 31 -10.97 -16.07 -19.79
N ALA A 32 -10.34 -15.93 -18.61
CA ALA A 32 -10.97 -16.29 -17.35
C ALA A 32 -12.30 -15.53 -17.24
N SER A 33 -13.40 -16.26 -17.10
CA SER A 33 -14.73 -15.64 -16.98
C SER A 33 -14.72 -14.70 -15.77
N ALA A 34 -15.22 -13.48 -15.94
CA ALA A 34 -15.33 -12.52 -14.84
C ALA A 34 -16.08 -13.08 -13.62
N LEU A 35 -16.98 -14.05 -13.83
CA LEU A 35 -17.75 -14.75 -12.78
C LEU A 35 -17.16 -16.13 -12.44
N GLY A 36 -16.00 -16.48 -12.99
CA GLY A 36 -15.30 -17.74 -12.73
C GLY A 36 -15.11 -18.07 -11.25
N PRO A 37 -14.75 -17.12 -10.38
CA PRO A 37 -14.56 -17.35 -8.94
C PRO A 37 -15.81 -17.90 -8.23
N PHE A 38 -17.01 -17.61 -8.70
CA PHE A 38 -18.25 -18.16 -8.08
C PHE A 38 -18.44 -19.67 -8.27
N ARG A 39 -17.61 -20.33 -9.07
CA ARG A 39 -17.59 -21.80 -9.15
C ARG A 39 -17.07 -22.44 -7.86
N TYR A 40 -16.25 -21.70 -7.09
CA TYR A 40 -15.66 -22.19 -5.85
C TYR A 40 -16.57 -21.88 -4.66
N PRO A 41 -17.08 -22.92 -3.96
CA PRO A 41 -18.06 -22.75 -2.89
C PRO A 41 -17.52 -21.90 -1.73
N ASP A 42 -16.24 -22.07 -1.36
CA ASP A 42 -15.61 -21.29 -0.30
C ASP A 42 -15.53 -19.79 -0.68
N PHE A 43 -15.17 -19.47 -1.92
CA PHE A 43 -15.16 -18.08 -2.40
C PHE A 43 -16.55 -17.48 -2.36
N ARG A 44 -17.54 -18.18 -2.89
CA ARG A 44 -18.94 -17.71 -2.93
C ARG A 44 -19.49 -17.45 -1.53
N LEU A 45 -19.23 -18.38 -0.58
CA LEU A 45 -19.69 -18.27 0.79
C LEU A 45 -19.04 -17.09 1.52
N LEU A 46 -17.71 -16.98 1.46
CA LEU A 46 -16.97 -15.92 2.13
C LEU A 46 -17.20 -14.55 1.49
N TRP A 47 -17.27 -14.47 0.16
CA TRP A 47 -17.53 -13.24 -0.55
C TRP A 47 -18.92 -12.67 -0.21
N SER A 48 -19.98 -13.49 -0.26
CA SER A 48 -21.34 -13.03 0.08
C SER A 48 -21.45 -12.60 1.54
N ALA A 49 -20.86 -13.36 2.46
CA ALA A 49 -20.81 -13.01 3.87
C ALA A 49 -20.03 -11.72 4.14
N THR A 50 -18.93 -11.49 3.40
CA THR A 50 -18.16 -10.24 3.47
C THR A 50 -18.97 -9.04 2.97
N LEU A 51 -19.80 -9.21 1.93
CA LEU A 51 -20.69 -8.14 1.49
C LEU A 51 -21.67 -7.72 2.58
N VAL A 52 -22.27 -8.68 3.27
CA VAL A 52 -23.18 -8.41 4.40
C VAL A 52 -22.46 -7.68 5.53
N SER A 53 -21.25 -8.12 5.88
CA SER A 53 -20.44 -7.46 6.90
C SER A 53 -20.04 -6.02 6.49
N ASN A 54 -19.62 -5.83 5.23
CA ASN A 54 -19.30 -4.48 4.71
C ASN A 54 -20.52 -3.56 4.72
N PHE A 55 -21.70 -4.08 4.36
CA PHE A 55 -22.94 -3.33 4.43
C PHE A 55 -23.23 -2.86 5.85
N GLY A 56 -23.18 -3.78 6.84
CA GLY A 56 -23.37 -3.44 8.25
C GLY A 56 -22.41 -2.38 8.74
N GLY A 57 -21.12 -2.51 8.40
CA GLY A 57 -20.09 -1.52 8.76
C GLY A 57 -20.38 -0.11 8.21
N LEU A 58 -20.88 -0.01 6.98
CA LEU A 58 -21.25 1.27 6.37
C LEU A 58 -22.53 1.87 6.99
N VAL A 59 -23.51 1.04 7.31
CA VAL A 59 -24.70 1.45 8.06
C VAL A 59 -24.31 2.00 9.44
N GLN A 60 -23.41 1.30 10.16
CA GLN A 60 -22.90 1.77 11.45
C GLN A 60 -22.12 3.09 11.33
N ALA A 61 -21.31 3.26 10.29
CA ALA A 61 -20.56 4.50 10.09
C ALA A 61 -21.48 5.72 9.96
N VAL A 62 -22.61 5.56 9.25
CA VAL A 62 -23.67 6.59 9.17
C VAL A 62 -24.29 6.83 10.54
N GLY A 63 -24.62 5.77 11.27
CA GLY A 63 -25.18 5.86 12.61
C GLY A 63 -24.27 6.59 13.59
N ALA A 64 -22.97 6.27 13.59
CA ALA A 64 -21.98 6.91 14.44
C ALA A 64 -21.80 8.41 14.11
N ALA A 65 -21.65 8.73 12.81
CA ALA A 65 -21.47 10.10 12.36
C ALA A 65 -22.68 10.97 12.65
N TRP A 66 -23.90 10.45 12.41
CA TRP A 66 -25.12 11.18 12.70
C TRP A 66 -25.39 11.32 14.20
N LEU A 67 -25.23 10.25 14.97
CA LEU A 67 -25.44 10.29 16.42
C LEU A 67 -24.51 11.31 17.09
N MET A 68 -23.25 11.45 16.63
CA MET A 68 -22.35 12.45 17.15
C MET A 68 -22.92 13.87 17.01
N THR A 69 -23.65 14.19 15.92
CA THR A 69 -24.29 15.50 15.76
C THR A 69 -25.46 15.74 16.71
N GLN A 70 -26.01 14.67 17.31
CA GLN A 70 -27.05 14.74 18.33
C GLN A 70 -26.48 14.85 19.75
N LEU A 71 -25.28 14.25 19.96
CA LEU A 71 -24.61 14.25 21.27
C LEU A 71 -23.83 15.54 21.56
N THR A 72 -23.43 16.28 20.50
CA THR A 72 -22.61 17.49 20.66
C THR A 72 -22.78 18.43 19.48
N ASP A 73 -22.58 19.73 19.75
CA ASP A 73 -22.46 20.77 18.73
C ASP A 73 -21.00 21.05 18.32
N SER A 74 -20.03 20.36 18.93
CA SER A 74 -18.62 20.51 18.59
C SER A 74 -18.30 19.93 17.21
N ALA A 75 -18.04 20.80 16.23
CA ALA A 75 -17.61 20.41 14.90
C ALA A 75 -16.36 19.50 14.93
N THR A 76 -15.46 19.77 15.88
CA THR A 76 -14.24 18.95 16.08
C THR A 76 -14.59 17.53 16.47
N LEU A 77 -15.47 17.30 17.46
CA LEU A 77 -15.85 15.95 17.88
C LEU A 77 -16.61 15.20 16.77
N ILE A 78 -17.45 15.90 16.00
CA ILE A 78 -18.17 15.32 14.86
C ILE A 78 -17.17 14.86 13.79
N ALA A 79 -16.20 15.69 13.44
CA ALA A 79 -15.16 15.34 12.48
C ALA A 79 -14.22 14.21 12.98
N LEU A 80 -13.99 14.13 14.32
CA LEU A 80 -13.16 13.08 14.93
C LEU A 80 -13.76 11.68 14.84
N VAL A 81 -15.05 11.52 14.54
CA VAL A 81 -15.61 10.19 14.22
C VAL A 81 -14.88 9.56 13.04
N GLN A 82 -14.59 10.35 12.00
CA GLN A 82 -13.82 9.89 10.85
C GLN A 82 -12.36 9.60 11.22
N ALA A 83 -11.74 10.43 12.07
CA ALA A 83 -10.40 10.18 12.60
C ALA A 83 -10.32 8.89 13.40
N SER A 84 -11.31 8.63 14.27
CA SER A 84 -11.39 7.42 15.08
C SER A 84 -11.46 6.14 14.25
N ASN A 85 -12.02 6.20 13.05
CA ASN A 85 -12.03 5.09 12.09
C ASN A 85 -10.69 4.89 11.38
N THR A 86 -9.98 5.98 11.06
CA THR A 86 -8.78 5.95 10.23
C THR A 86 -7.48 5.85 11.02
N LEU A 87 -7.46 6.39 12.23
CA LEU A 87 -6.30 6.39 13.11
C LEU A 87 -5.79 4.97 13.47
N PRO A 88 -6.67 3.99 13.80
CA PRO A 88 -6.21 2.62 14.04
C PRO A 88 -5.54 1.99 12.81
N ILE A 89 -6.02 2.30 11.61
CA ILE A 89 -5.42 1.79 10.37
C ILE A 89 -4.00 2.36 10.23
N MET A 90 -3.81 3.67 10.48
CA MET A 90 -2.49 4.29 10.50
C MET A 90 -1.54 3.59 11.49
N LEU A 91 -2.00 3.33 12.70
CA LEU A 91 -1.18 2.75 13.77
C LEU A 91 -0.88 1.27 13.56
N LEU A 92 -1.83 0.50 13.06
CA LEU A 92 -1.77 -0.96 13.03
C LEU A 92 -1.46 -1.54 11.65
N ALA A 93 -1.47 -0.75 10.55
CA ALA A 93 -1.26 -1.27 9.19
C ALA A 93 0.04 -2.07 9.04
N LEU A 94 1.14 -1.57 9.60
CA LEU A 94 2.44 -2.26 9.57
C LEU A 94 2.44 -3.53 10.44
N ALA A 95 1.84 -3.46 11.63
CA ALA A 95 1.77 -4.59 12.55
C ALA A 95 0.86 -5.70 12.01
N SER A 96 -0.28 -5.34 11.43
CA SER A 96 -1.26 -6.29 10.87
C SER A 96 -0.69 -7.09 9.71
N GLY A 97 0.09 -6.45 8.83
CA GLY A 97 0.78 -7.15 7.75
C GLY A 97 1.75 -8.21 8.27
N ALA A 98 2.54 -7.87 9.28
CA ALA A 98 3.49 -8.82 9.88
C ALA A 98 2.79 -9.92 10.68
N LEU A 99 1.70 -9.63 11.38
CA LEU A 99 0.90 -10.65 12.05
C LEU A 99 0.33 -11.66 11.05
N ALA A 100 -0.13 -11.19 9.88
CA ALA A 100 -0.62 -12.05 8.79
C ALA A 100 0.47 -12.98 8.21
N ASP A 101 1.74 -12.60 8.35
CA ASP A 101 2.87 -13.42 7.92
C ASP A 101 3.31 -14.43 8.99
N ILE A 102 3.05 -14.15 10.28
CA ILE A 102 3.49 -14.99 11.41
C ILE A 102 2.40 -16.01 11.80
N PHE A 103 1.17 -15.55 11.96
CA PHE A 103 0.06 -16.34 12.46
C PHE A 103 -0.80 -16.91 11.32
N ASP A 104 -1.62 -17.92 11.67
CA ASP A 104 -2.61 -18.46 10.76
C ASP A 104 -3.67 -17.38 10.41
N ARG A 105 -3.86 -17.15 9.10
CA ARG A 105 -4.76 -16.12 8.56
C ARG A 105 -6.19 -16.30 9.05
N LYS A 106 -6.70 -17.54 9.07
CA LYS A 106 -8.06 -17.84 9.55
C LYS A 106 -8.25 -17.43 11.01
N THR A 107 -7.26 -17.71 11.84
CA THR A 107 -7.28 -17.35 13.28
C THR A 107 -7.33 -15.84 13.47
N ILE A 108 -6.53 -15.07 12.72
CA ILE A 108 -6.55 -13.59 12.78
C ILE A 108 -7.90 -13.07 12.32
N LEU A 109 -8.42 -13.59 11.19
CA LEU A 109 -9.73 -13.17 10.66
C LEU A 109 -10.87 -13.45 11.65
N LEU A 110 -10.91 -14.63 12.27
CA LEU A 110 -11.91 -14.97 13.29
C LEU A 110 -11.78 -14.07 14.52
N PHE A 111 -10.56 -13.86 15.03
CA PHE A 111 -10.34 -12.96 16.16
C PHE A 111 -10.83 -11.55 15.88
N ALA A 112 -10.42 -10.97 14.74
CA ALA A 112 -10.83 -9.61 14.35
C ALA A 112 -12.35 -9.49 14.22
N GLN A 113 -13.01 -10.49 13.63
CA GLN A 113 -14.47 -10.50 13.44
C GLN A 113 -15.22 -10.68 14.77
N CYS A 114 -14.79 -11.60 15.64
CA CYS A 114 -15.37 -11.75 16.97
C CYS A 114 -15.20 -10.47 17.80
N PHE A 115 -14.01 -9.85 17.75
CA PHE A 115 -13.74 -8.60 18.41
C PHE A 115 -14.67 -7.47 17.94
N MET A 116 -14.77 -7.27 16.61
CA MET A 116 -15.66 -6.26 16.03
C MET A 116 -17.13 -6.52 16.34
N ALA A 117 -17.58 -7.79 16.30
CA ALA A 117 -18.93 -8.17 16.67
C ALA A 117 -19.26 -7.84 18.13
N ALA A 118 -18.35 -8.18 19.06
CA ALA A 118 -18.51 -7.88 20.48
C ALA A 118 -18.55 -6.36 20.75
N VAL A 119 -17.64 -5.60 20.13
CA VAL A 119 -17.58 -4.13 20.26
C VAL A 119 -18.85 -3.48 19.68
N SER A 120 -19.31 -3.94 18.49
CA SER A 120 -20.53 -3.41 17.87
C SER A 120 -21.79 -3.75 18.68
N LEU A 121 -21.84 -4.95 19.26
CA LEU A 121 -22.95 -5.33 20.14
C LEU A 121 -22.96 -4.46 21.42
N ALA A 122 -21.79 -4.29 22.05
CA ALA A 122 -21.67 -3.40 23.21
C ALA A 122 -22.08 -1.96 22.88
N LEU A 123 -21.64 -1.44 21.71
CA LEU A 123 -22.04 -0.12 21.23
C LEU A 123 -23.56 -0.03 21.05
N ALA A 124 -24.20 -1.04 20.45
CA ALA A 124 -25.64 -1.07 20.27
C ALA A 124 -26.41 -1.05 21.60
N VAL A 125 -25.95 -1.84 22.58
CA VAL A 125 -26.55 -1.89 23.94
C VAL A 125 -26.39 -0.56 24.66
N VAL A 126 -25.18 0.02 24.68
CA VAL A 126 -24.91 1.30 25.34
C VAL A 126 -25.69 2.44 24.66
N ALA A 127 -25.83 2.39 23.32
CA ALA A 127 -26.66 3.35 22.58
C ALA A 127 -28.14 3.23 22.94
N TRP A 128 -28.66 2.00 23.06
CA TRP A 128 -30.06 1.77 23.42
C TRP A 128 -30.37 2.24 24.82
N GLN A 129 -29.45 2.05 25.77
CA GLN A 129 -29.62 2.52 27.15
C GLN A 129 -29.49 4.05 27.29
N GLY A 130 -29.10 4.76 26.24
CA GLY A 130 -28.90 6.20 26.28
C GLY A 130 -27.64 6.65 27.04
N TRP A 131 -26.69 5.74 27.32
CA TRP A 131 -25.48 6.02 28.09
C TRP A 131 -24.30 6.50 27.22
N LEU A 132 -24.50 6.66 25.91
CA LEU A 132 -23.45 7.11 25.01
C LEU A 132 -23.09 8.57 25.24
N THR A 133 -21.81 8.79 25.49
CA THR A 133 -21.19 10.10 25.44
C THR A 133 -20.38 10.26 24.16
N PRO A 134 -20.03 11.49 23.73
CA PRO A 134 -19.19 11.70 22.56
C PRO A 134 -17.87 10.91 22.60
N TRP A 135 -17.20 10.87 23.74
CA TRP A 135 -15.93 10.16 23.92
C TRP A 135 -16.07 8.64 23.88
N LEU A 136 -17.16 8.10 24.44
CA LEU A 136 -17.46 6.66 24.34
C LEU A 136 -17.71 6.25 22.88
N LEU A 137 -18.46 7.07 22.13
CA LEU A 137 -18.71 6.81 20.71
C LEU A 137 -17.41 6.81 19.89
N LEU A 138 -16.51 7.79 20.14
CA LEU A 138 -15.18 7.81 19.53
C LEU A 138 -14.37 6.55 19.90
N GLY A 139 -14.39 6.14 21.17
CA GLY A 139 -13.72 4.94 21.66
C GLY A 139 -14.21 3.66 20.97
N PHE A 140 -15.53 3.47 20.89
CA PHE A 140 -16.10 2.31 20.17
C PHE A 140 -15.77 2.33 18.68
N THR A 141 -15.85 3.50 18.04
CA THR A 141 -15.49 3.65 16.61
C THR A 141 -14.01 3.34 16.39
N PHE A 142 -13.12 3.77 17.29
CA PHE A 142 -11.70 3.45 17.25
C PHE A 142 -11.44 1.94 17.38
N LEU A 143 -12.11 1.26 18.31
CA LEU A 143 -11.97 -0.19 18.50
C LEU A 143 -12.43 -0.97 17.25
N ILE A 144 -13.54 -0.55 16.63
CA ILE A 144 -14.01 -1.17 15.38
C ILE A 144 -13.01 -0.92 14.24
N GLY A 145 -12.47 0.30 14.13
CA GLY A 145 -11.40 0.63 13.20
C GLY A 145 -10.14 -0.22 13.42
N ALA A 146 -9.78 -0.52 14.68
CA ALA A 146 -8.68 -1.41 15.02
C ALA A 146 -8.94 -2.85 14.56
N GLY A 147 -10.14 -3.35 14.75
CA GLY A 147 -10.57 -4.64 14.22
C GLY A 147 -10.48 -4.71 12.69
N GLN A 148 -10.91 -3.66 11.99
CA GLN A 148 -10.79 -3.57 10.53
C GLN A 148 -9.33 -3.53 10.06
N ALA A 149 -8.46 -2.81 10.77
CA ALA A 149 -7.03 -2.76 10.48
C ALA A 149 -6.37 -4.14 10.60
N LEU A 150 -6.79 -4.95 11.59
CA LEU A 150 -6.34 -6.33 11.74
C LEU A 150 -6.94 -7.28 10.69
N TYR A 151 -8.16 -7.04 10.24
CA TYR A 151 -8.90 -7.90 9.30
C TYR A 151 -8.41 -7.76 7.85
N ASN A 152 -8.17 -6.53 7.39
CA ASN A 152 -7.97 -6.23 5.96
C ASN A 152 -6.76 -6.91 5.31
N PRO A 153 -5.52 -6.90 5.87
CA PRO A 153 -4.39 -7.55 5.23
C PRO A 153 -4.52 -9.08 5.15
N PRO A 154 -4.92 -9.81 6.21
CA PRO A 154 -5.17 -11.26 6.11
C PRO A 154 -6.27 -11.61 5.12
N TRP A 155 -7.34 -10.81 5.04
CA TRP A 155 -8.42 -11.01 4.07
C TRP A 155 -7.92 -10.91 2.63
N GLN A 156 -7.18 -9.86 2.29
CA GLN A 156 -6.60 -9.70 0.95
C GLN A 156 -5.65 -10.84 0.59
N ALA A 157 -4.82 -11.26 1.55
CA ALA A 157 -3.91 -12.39 1.36
C ALA A 157 -4.63 -13.73 1.17
N SER A 158 -5.81 -13.91 1.79
CA SER A 158 -6.60 -15.14 1.69
C SER A 158 -7.27 -15.34 0.34
N MET A 159 -7.38 -14.31 -0.51
CA MET A 159 -7.94 -14.46 -1.86
C MET A 159 -7.21 -15.54 -2.68
N GLY A 160 -5.88 -15.64 -2.54
CA GLY A 160 -5.08 -16.68 -3.20
C GLY A 160 -5.31 -18.10 -2.68
N ASP A 161 -5.90 -18.25 -1.50
CA ASP A 161 -6.24 -19.54 -0.90
C ASP A 161 -7.66 -20.01 -1.30
N LEU A 162 -8.50 -19.07 -1.78
CA LEU A 162 -9.90 -19.33 -2.14
C LEU A 162 -10.10 -19.75 -3.59
N VAL A 163 -9.21 -19.29 -4.49
CA VAL A 163 -9.31 -19.55 -5.93
C VAL A 163 -7.94 -19.92 -6.52
N PRO A 164 -7.88 -20.70 -7.61
CA PRO A 164 -6.64 -20.94 -8.35
C PRO A 164 -6.05 -19.63 -8.91
N ARG A 165 -4.74 -19.64 -9.18
CA ARG A 165 -4.01 -18.46 -9.70
C ARG A 165 -4.62 -17.86 -10.97
N ALA A 166 -5.20 -18.68 -11.84
CA ALA A 166 -5.85 -18.23 -13.07
C ALA A 166 -7.07 -17.34 -12.81
N ASP A 167 -7.84 -17.63 -11.75
CA ASP A 167 -9.07 -16.90 -11.41
C ASP A 167 -8.85 -15.79 -10.37
N LEU A 168 -7.64 -15.67 -9.82
CA LEU A 168 -7.31 -14.67 -8.80
C LEU A 168 -7.58 -13.21 -9.23
N PRO A 169 -7.22 -12.78 -10.46
CA PRO A 169 -7.56 -11.41 -10.91
C PRO A 169 -9.05 -11.14 -10.91
N ALA A 170 -9.87 -12.11 -11.32
CA ALA A 170 -11.33 -12.00 -11.32
C ALA A 170 -11.88 -11.96 -9.88
N ALA A 171 -11.34 -12.76 -8.95
CA ALA A 171 -11.73 -12.75 -7.54
C ALA A 171 -11.45 -11.39 -6.86
N VAL A 172 -10.27 -10.81 -7.10
CA VAL A 172 -9.90 -9.48 -6.58
C VAL A 172 -10.81 -8.40 -7.17
N THR A 173 -11.13 -8.49 -8.46
CA THR A 173 -12.06 -7.56 -9.11
C THR A 173 -13.46 -7.66 -8.51
N LEU A 174 -14.00 -8.87 -8.33
CA LEU A 174 -15.31 -9.08 -7.70
C LEU A 174 -15.35 -8.55 -6.27
N ASN A 175 -14.29 -8.75 -5.49
CA ASN A 175 -14.19 -8.20 -4.13
C ASN A 175 -14.24 -6.67 -4.16
N SER A 176 -13.53 -6.03 -5.08
CA SER A 176 -13.53 -4.57 -5.25
C SER A 176 -14.90 -4.05 -5.70
N VAL A 177 -15.54 -4.72 -6.65
CA VAL A 177 -16.90 -4.37 -7.12
C VAL A 177 -17.90 -4.49 -5.96
N GLY A 178 -17.85 -5.59 -5.21
CA GLY A 178 -18.72 -5.79 -4.06
C GLY A 178 -18.57 -4.70 -2.99
N PHE A 179 -17.33 -4.35 -2.65
CA PHE A 179 -17.06 -3.28 -1.70
C PHE A 179 -17.59 -1.92 -2.18
N ASN A 180 -17.36 -1.56 -3.45
CA ASN A 180 -17.86 -0.31 -4.01
C ASN A 180 -19.40 -0.26 -4.10
N LEU A 181 -20.05 -1.40 -4.41
CA LEU A 181 -21.49 -1.50 -4.39
C LEU A 181 -22.06 -1.23 -2.99
N MET A 182 -21.48 -1.86 -1.96
CA MET A 182 -21.89 -1.61 -0.58
C MET A 182 -21.63 -0.17 -0.16
N ARG A 183 -20.53 0.42 -0.61
CA ARG A 183 -20.20 1.83 -0.34
C ARG A 183 -21.22 2.82 -0.89
N SER A 184 -21.96 2.46 -1.93
CA SER A 184 -23.04 3.31 -2.48
C SER A 184 -24.37 3.07 -1.81
N VAL A 185 -24.73 1.80 -1.61
CA VAL A 185 -26.05 1.42 -1.05
C VAL A 185 -26.06 1.53 0.47
N GLY A 186 -24.96 1.17 1.13
CA GLY A 186 -24.86 1.12 2.60
C GLY A 186 -25.19 2.45 3.29
N PRO A 187 -24.61 3.58 2.88
CA PRO A 187 -24.91 4.86 3.51
C PRO A 187 -26.37 5.30 3.36
N ALA A 188 -26.96 5.12 2.17
CA ALA A 188 -28.38 5.45 1.95
C ALA A 188 -29.29 4.59 2.83
N ALA A 189 -29.06 3.29 2.88
CA ALA A 189 -29.79 2.38 3.77
C ALA A 189 -29.53 2.73 5.25
N GLY A 190 -28.30 3.08 5.61
CA GLY A 190 -27.92 3.53 6.96
C GLY A 190 -28.68 4.78 7.38
N GLY A 191 -28.78 5.79 6.50
CA GLY A 191 -29.56 7.00 6.74
C GLY A 191 -31.04 6.69 6.97
N PHE A 192 -31.63 5.80 6.17
CA PHE A 192 -33.02 5.34 6.33
C PHE A 192 -33.24 4.59 7.66
N ILE A 193 -32.32 3.65 8.01
CA ILE A 193 -32.40 2.90 9.28
C ILE A 193 -32.28 3.84 10.47
N VAL A 194 -31.37 4.79 10.44
CA VAL A 194 -31.19 5.77 11.52
C VAL A 194 -32.37 6.70 11.64
N ALA A 195 -32.96 7.13 10.51
CA ALA A 195 -34.17 7.98 10.51
C ALA A 195 -35.41 7.28 11.09
N GLY A 196 -35.61 6.00 10.75
CA GLY A 196 -36.78 5.24 11.18
C GLY A 196 -36.65 4.58 12.55
N PHE A 197 -35.42 4.14 12.93
CA PHE A 197 -35.21 3.26 14.08
C PHE A 197 -34.12 3.75 15.03
N GLY A 198 -33.48 4.88 14.72
CA GLY A 198 -32.39 5.45 15.51
C GLY A 198 -31.02 4.81 15.28
N ALA A 199 -29.97 5.43 15.83
CA ALA A 199 -28.59 4.99 15.66
C ALA A 199 -28.32 3.61 16.31
N ALA A 200 -28.97 3.29 17.43
CA ALA A 200 -28.82 1.99 18.08
C ALA A 200 -29.21 0.82 17.16
N ALA A 201 -30.25 1.00 16.32
CA ALA A 201 -30.64 0.01 15.32
C ALA A 201 -29.55 -0.18 14.24
N ALA A 202 -28.90 0.90 13.79
CA ALA A 202 -27.79 0.81 12.85
C ALA A 202 -26.61 0.01 13.44
N PHE A 203 -26.31 0.19 14.72
CA PHE A 203 -25.27 -0.57 15.43
C PHE A 203 -25.65 -2.04 15.62
N ALA A 204 -26.92 -2.33 15.91
CA ALA A 204 -27.45 -3.69 16.01
C ALA A 204 -27.40 -4.42 14.65
N VAL A 205 -27.74 -3.74 13.55
CA VAL A 205 -27.62 -4.27 12.18
C VAL A 205 -26.16 -4.63 11.88
N ASN A 206 -25.22 -3.79 12.24
CA ASN A 206 -23.80 -4.11 12.06
C ASN A 206 -23.37 -5.29 12.92
N ALA A 207 -23.73 -5.34 14.20
CA ALA A 207 -23.42 -6.47 15.08
C ALA A 207 -23.95 -7.80 14.50
N ALA A 208 -25.18 -7.79 13.98
CA ALA A 208 -25.79 -8.94 13.32
C ALA A 208 -25.09 -9.31 11.99
N SER A 209 -24.58 -8.32 11.27
CA SER A 209 -23.92 -8.53 9.97
C SER A 209 -22.61 -9.32 10.06
N TYR A 210 -21.99 -9.41 11.24
CA TYR A 210 -20.80 -10.23 11.47
C TYR A 210 -21.12 -11.73 11.57
N ILE A 211 -22.36 -12.12 11.93
CA ILE A 211 -22.75 -13.52 12.17
C ILE A 211 -22.53 -14.40 10.92
N PRO A 212 -23.02 -14.02 9.71
CA PRO A 212 -22.77 -14.80 8.51
C PRO A 212 -21.29 -14.99 8.21
N LEU A 213 -20.49 -13.94 8.40
CA LEU A 213 -19.06 -14.00 8.11
C LEU A 213 -18.31 -14.86 9.14
N LEU A 214 -18.65 -14.80 10.41
CA LEU A 214 -18.12 -15.69 11.44
C LEU A 214 -18.46 -17.15 11.11
N GLY A 215 -19.69 -17.45 10.72
CA GLY A 215 -20.12 -18.78 10.31
C GLY A 215 -19.38 -19.30 9.06
N ALA A 216 -19.16 -18.42 8.09
CA ALA A 216 -18.40 -18.74 6.88
C ALA A 216 -16.93 -19.01 7.18
N LEU A 217 -16.27 -18.17 7.98
CA LEU A 217 -14.89 -18.32 8.40
C LEU A 217 -14.70 -19.59 9.25
N ALA A 218 -15.63 -19.91 10.14
CA ALA A 218 -15.57 -21.13 10.95
C ALA A 218 -15.58 -22.40 10.08
N ARG A 219 -16.39 -22.42 9.01
CA ARG A 219 -16.48 -23.54 8.06
C ARG A 219 -15.31 -23.62 7.10
N TRP A 220 -14.70 -22.50 6.76
CA TRP A 220 -13.60 -22.44 5.80
C TRP A 220 -12.37 -23.20 6.31
N ARG A 221 -11.79 -24.00 5.45
CA ARG A 221 -10.56 -24.77 5.71
C ARG A 221 -9.47 -24.32 4.74
N PRO A 222 -8.59 -23.39 5.13
CA PRO A 222 -7.52 -22.89 4.26
C PRO A 222 -6.57 -24.02 3.86
N ARG A 223 -6.16 -24.02 2.59
CA ARG A 223 -5.11 -24.90 2.09
C ARG A 223 -3.77 -24.27 2.43
N THR A 224 -3.17 -24.66 3.55
CA THR A 224 -1.87 -24.13 3.98
C THR A 224 -0.77 -24.70 3.09
N ALA A 225 -0.19 -23.91 2.21
CA ALA A 225 1.05 -24.28 1.54
C ALA A 225 2.20 -24.25 2.55
N PRO A 226 3.12 -25.26 2.54
CA PRO A 226 4.29 -25.25 3.41
C PRO A 226 5.12 -23.98 3.17
N ARG A 227 5.48 -23.28 4.24
CA ARG A 227 6.39 -22.13 4.17
C ARG A 227 7.78 -22.62 3.80
N THR A 228 8.31 -22.17 2.67
CA THR A 228 9.62 -22.58 2.14
C THR A 228 10.80 -21.72 2.62
N ALA A 229 10.54 -20.61 3.31
CA ALA A 229 11.62 -19.72 3.80
C ALA A 229 11.43 -19.39 5.30
N PRO A 230 12.54 -19.26 6.06
CA PRO A 230 12.48 -18.79 7.45
C PRO A 230 11.90 -17.37 7.51
N PRO A 231 11.02 -17.08 8.48
CA PRO A 231 10.43 -15.74 8.63
C PRO A 231 11.51 -14.70 8.95
N GLU A 232 11.45 -13.57 8.28
CA GLU A 232 12.28 -12.41 8.60
C GLU A 232 11.80 -11.81 9.94
N ALA A 233 12.72 -11.43 10.84
CA ALA A 233 12.33 -10.79 12.08
C ALA A 233 11.62 -9.44 11.81
N PHE A 234 10.57 -9.16 12.57
CA PHE A 234 9.65 -8.04 12.31
C PHE A 234 10.34 -6.67 12.20
N LEU A 235 11.14 -6.29 13.20
CA LEU A 235 11.80 -4.96 13.21
C LEU A 235 12.79 -4.76 12.06
N PRO A 236 13.68 -5.72 11.73
CA PRO A 236 14.52 -5.64 10.55
C PRO A 236 13.73 -5.54 9.24
N ALA A 237 12.61 -6.25 9.15
CA ALA A 237 11.73 -6.22 8.00
C ALA A 237 11.10 -4.83 7.79
N VAL A 238 10.55 -4.23 8.85
CA VAL A 238 9.99 -2.87 8.83
C VAL A 238 11.07 -1.84 8.48
N ALA A 239 12.23 -1.93 9.12
CA ALA A 239 13.36 -1.03 8.86
C ALA A 239 13.85 -1.11 7.40
N ALA A 240 13.86 -2.32 6.81
CA ALA A 240 14.22 -2.50 5.40
C ALA A 240 13.17 -1.85 4.47
N GLY A 241 11.88 -2.00 4.78
CA GLY A 241 10.79 -1.35 4.03
C GLY A 241 10.87 0.18 4.10
N LEU A 242 11.02 0.72 5.30
CA LEU A 242 11.15 2.16 5.53
C LEU A 242 12.37 2.73 4.80
N ARG A 243 13.52 2.08 4.91
CA ARG A 243 14.75 2.48 4.20
C ARG A 243 14.55 2.45 2.69
N TYR A 244 13.90 1.42 2.15
CA TYR A 244 13.61 1.32 0.71
C TYR A 244 12.76 2.50 0.24
N VAL A 245 11.67 2.81 0.94
CA VAL A 245 10.77 3.93 0.62
C VAL A 245 11.49 5.27 0.71
N LEU A 246 12.21 5.53 1.81
CA LEU A 246 12.91 6.81 2.04
C LEU A 246 14.05 7.06 1.03
N LEU A 247 14.64 6.01 0.48
CA LEU A 247 15.67 6.11 -0.56
C LEU A 247 15.11 6.00 -2.00
N SER A 248 13.79 5.96 -2.14
CA SER A 248 13.09 5.89 -3.43
C SER A 248 12.30 7.18 -3.69
N PRO A 249 12.85 8.17 -4.42
CA PRO A 249 12.23 9.49 -4.62
C PRO A 249 10.81 9.41 -5.19
N ASN A 250 10.56 8.46 -6.07
CA ASN A 250 9.23 8.26 -6.68
C ASN A 250 8.19 7.81 -5.65
N LEU A 251 8.57 6.92 -4.72
CA LEU A 251 7.67 6.46 -3.66
C LEU A 251 7.35 7.58 -2.67
N ILE A 252 8.34 8.36 -2.27
CA ILE A 252 8.13 9.51 -1.36
C ILE A 252 7.13 10.51 -1.97
N LYS A 253 7.27 10.83 -3.27
CA LYS A 253 6.34 11.74 -3.97
C LYS A 253 4.90 11.22 -3.93
N VAL A 254 4.71 9.94 -4.26
CA VAL A 254 3.38 9.32 -4.30
C VAL A 254 2.77 9.23 -2.90
N ILE A 255 3.55 8.81 -1.91
CA ILE A 255 3.11 8.69 -0.51
C ILE A 255 2.78 10.06 0.07
N GLY A 256 3.63 11.07 -0.17
CA GLY A 256 3.37 12.45 0.27
C GLY A 256 2.12 13.06 -0.37
N ARG A 257 1.91 12.82 -1.67
CA ARG A 257 0.68 13.28 -2.37
C ARG A 257 -0.56 12.53 -1.90
N GLY A 258 -0.45 11.23 -1.59
CA GLY A 258 -1.53 10.45 -0.99
C GLY A 258 -1.90 10.96 0.41
N ALA A 259 -0.91 11.29 1.22
CA ALA A 259 -1.12 11.91 2.54
C ALA A 259 -1.79 13.29 2.43
N LEU A 260 -1.32 14.15 1.52
CA LEU A 260 -1.90 15.47 1.27
C LEU A 260 -3.36 15.37 0.78
N PHE A 261 -3.61 14.44 -0.17
CA PHE A 261 -4.96 14.19 -0.65
C PHE A 261 -5.87 13.70 0.49
N GLY A 262 -5.42 12.70 1.26
CA GLY A 262 -6.15 12.20 2.42
C GLY A 262 -6.45 13.31 3.44
N PHE A 263 -5.44 14.13 3.77
CA PHE A 263 -5.58 15.27 4.71
C PHE A 263 -6.64 16.27 4.28
N ALA A 264 -6.65 16.67 3.02
CA ALA A 264 -7.58 17.70 2.57
C ALA A 264 -8.95 17.14 2.16
N ALA A 265 -8.98 16.00 1.46
CA ALA A 265 -10.22 15.42 0.95
C ALA A 265 -11.12 14.84 2.06
N VAL A 266 -10.55 14.43 3.21
CA VAL A 266 -11.33 13.96 4.36
C VAL A 266 -12.30 15.02 4.90
N SER A 267 -12.02 16.32 4.69
CA SER A 267 -12.89 17.43 5.12
C SER A 267 -14.34 17.23 4.70
N VAL A 268 -14.57 16.81 3.45
CA VAL A 268 -15.91 16.55 2.92
C VAL A 268 -16.60 15.45 3.72
N LEU A 269 -15.97 14.29 3.88
CA LEU A 269 -16.55 13.15 4.59
C LEU A 269 -16.74 13.42 6.09
N ALA A 270 -15.77 14.11 6.71
CA ALA A 270 -15.77 14.40 8.14
C ALA A 270 -16.80 15.48 8.54
N LEU A 271 -17.05 16.44 7.64
CA LEU A 271 -17.95 17.56 7.89
C LEU A 271 -19.33 17.39 7.24
N LEU A 272 -19.53 16.37 6.39
CA LEU A 272 -20.81 16.12 5.71
C LEU A 272 -22.01 15.96 6.68
N PRO A 273 -21.87 15.36 7.88
CA PRO A 273 -22.97 15.34 8.86
C PRO A 273 -23.39 16.76 9.30
N LEU A 274 -22.45 17.70 9.41
CA LEU A 274 -22.73 19.10 9.71
C LEU A 274 -23.41 19.81 8.54
N VAL A 275 -22.96 19.53 7.31
CA VAL A 275 -23.64 20.02 6.08
C VAL A 275 -25.09 19.53 6.07
N ALA A 276 -25.34 18.26 6.35
CA ALA A 276 -26.71 17.76 6.42
C ALA A 276 -27.53 18.38 7.56
N LYS A 277 -26.92 18.63 8.73
CA LYS A 277 -27.57 19.26 9.90
C LYS A 277 -27.92 20.74 9.67
N SER A 278 -27.21 21.44 8.78
CA SER A 278 -27.47 22.88 8.51
C SER A 278 -28.76 23.15 7.76
N TYR A 279 -29.38 22.15 7.15
CA TYR A 279 -30.66 22.31 6.48
C TYR A 279 -31.84 22.22 7.47
N PRO A 280 -32.93 23.04 7.27
CA PRO A 280 -34.09 23.02 8.14
C PRO A 280 -34.78 21.64 8.24
N GLU A 281 -34.85 20.91 7.13
CA GLU A 281 -35.33 19.52 7.07
C GLU A 281 -34.18 18.49 7.15
N GLY A 282 -33.01 18.94 7.64
CA GLY A 282 -31.81 18.11 7.73
C GLY A 282 -31.98 16.96 8.72
N GLY A 283 -31.56 15.76 8.27
CA GLY A 283 -31.67 14.55 9.07
C GLY A 283 -30.70 13.47 8.60
N SER A 284 -30.73 12.35 9.30
CA SER A 284 -29.92 11.18 8.92
C SER A 284 -30.22 10.67 7.52
N MET A 285 -31.46 10.83 7.05
CA MET A 285 -31.85 10.44 5.69
C MET A 285 -31.17 11.31 4.64
N LEU A 286 -31.13 12.65 4.84
CA LEU A 286 -30.41 13.55 3.96
C LEU A 286 -28.91 13.26 3.98
N PHE A 287 -28.33 13.07 5.16
CA PHE A 287 -26.92 12.69 5.30
C PHE A 287 -26.59 11.40 4.56
N GLY A 288 -27.41 10.35 4.73
CA GLY A 288 -27.26 9.08 4.03
C GLY A 288 -27.42 9.23 2.51
N GLY A 289 -28.37 10.05 2.05
CA GLY A 289 -28.57 10.37 0.64
C GLY A 289 -27.37 11.07 0.00
N LEU A 290 -26.81 12.08 0.68
CA LEU A 290 -25.61 12.79 0.23
C LEU A 290 -24.40 11.85 0.15
N LEU A 291 -24.19 10.99 1.15
CA LEU A 291 -23.18 9.92 1.08
C LEU A 291 -23.46 8.91 -0.04
N GLY A 292 -24.74 8.62 -0.32
CA GLY A 292 -25.14 7.81 -1.47
C GLY A 292 -24.70 8.42 -2.79
N CYS A 293 -24.90 9.74 -2.99
CA CYS A 293 -24.41 10.47 -4.16
C CYS A 293 -22.89 10.36 -4.30
N TYR A 294 -22.15 10.55 -3.20
CA TYR A 294 -20.70 10.33 -3.18
C TYR A 294 -20.34 8.90 -3.60
N GLY A 295 -21.06 7.90 -3.09
CA GLY A 295 -20.87 6.50 -3.45
C GLY A 295 -21.14 6.21 -4.93
N ILE A 296 -22.22 6.76 -5.51
CA ILE A 296 -22.52 6.67 -6.95
C ILE A 296 -21.37 7.26 -7.78
N GLY A 297 -20.86 8.43 -7.38
CA GLY A 297 -19.68 9.04 -7.98
C GLY A 297 -18.45 8.13 -7.93
N ALA A 298 -18.23 7.44 -6.81
CA ALA A 298 -17.14 6.50 -6.65
C ALA A 298 -17.26 5.28 -7.61
N ILE A 299 -18.46 4.75 -7.81
CA ILE A 299 -18.72 3.69 -8.80
C ILE A 299 -18.45 4.20 -10.22
N ALA A 300 -18.95 5.39 -10.56
CA ALA A 300 -18.72 5.99 -11.87
C ALA A 300 -17.22 6.21 -12.13
N GLY A 301 -16.49 6.71 -11.13
CA GLY A 301 -15.04 6.86 -11.18
C GLY A 301 -14.32 5.54 -11.40
N ALA A 302 -14.72 4.48 -10.71
CA ALA A 302 -14.15 3.14 -10.89
C ALA A 302 -14.42 2.58 -12.30
N ALA A 303 -15.65 2.73 -12.81
CA ALA A 303 -16.05 2.27 -14.14
C ALA A 303 -15.33 3.03 -15.28
N LEU A 304 -15.11 4.33 -15.08
CA LEU A 304 -14.43 5.19 -16.06
C LEU A 304 -12.90 5.12 -15.98
N ASN A 305 -12.34 4.61 -14.87
CA ASN A 305 -10.91 4.57 -14.62
C ASN A 305 -10.09 3.96 -15.77
N PRO A 306 -10.46 2.80 -16.39
CA PRO A 306 -9.71 2.25 -17.51
C PRO A 306 -9.68 3.19 -18.73
N ARG A 307 -10.81 3.87 -19.04
CA ARG A 307 -10.90 4.81 -20.16
C ARG A 307 -10.08 6.08 -19.92
N ILE A 308 -10.11 6.58 -18.67
CA ILE A 308 -9.34 7.77 -18.26
C ILE A 308 -7.84 7.47 -18.33
N ARG A 309 -7.41 6.31 -17.83
CA ARG A 309 -6.00 5.86 -17.90
C ARG A 309 -5.50 5.62 -19.33
N ALA A 310 -6.38 5.28 -20.26
CA ALA A 310 -6.00 5.12 -21.66
C ALA A 310 -5.77 6.47 -22.39
N ARG A 311 -6.28 7.58 -21.84
CA ARG A 311 -6.23 8.91 -22.47
C ARG A 311 -5.30 9.90 -21.79
N PHE A 312 -5.06 9.75 -20.50
CA PHE A 312 -4.33 10.71 -19.67
C PHE A 312 -3.17 10.01 -18.97
N ASP A 313 -2.06 10.73 -18.85
CA ASP A 313 -0.92 10.32 -18.04
C ASP A 313 -1.25 10.35 -16.54
N ASN A 314 -0.43 9.66 -15.75
CA ASN A 314 -0.64 9.52 -14.31
C ASN A 314 -0.77 10.87 -13.60
N GLU A 315 0.06 11.85 -14.00
CA GLU A 315 0.04 13.17 -13.38
C GLU A 315 -1.26 13.91 -13.65
N ASN A 316 -1.74 13.90 -14.89
CA ASN A 316 -3.00 14.57 -15.23
C ASN A 316 -4.20 13.95 -14.52
N ILE A 317 -4.22 12.62 -14.35
CA ILE A 317 -5.27 11.93 -13.55
C ILE A 317 -5.25 12.42 -12.10
N VAL A 318 -4.06 12.52 -11.49
CA VAL A 318 -3.94 13.02 -10.11
C VAL A 318 -4.42 14.47 -10.02
N ARG A 319 -3.99 15.33 -10.95
CA ARG A 319 -4.41 16.74 -10.98
C ARG A 319 -5.92 16.88 -11.17
N MET A 320 -6.52 16.10 -12.07
CA MET A 320 -7.99 16.06 -12.26
C MET A 320 -8.70 15.62 -10.98
N ALA A 321 -8.18 14.62 -10.27
CA ALA A 321 -8.77 14.16 -9.02
C ALA A 321 -8.67 15.22 -7.91
N PHE A 322 -7.53 15.87 -7.76
CA PHE A 322 -7.38 16.97 -6.81
C PHE A 322 -8.29 18.16 -7.15
N ALA A 323 -8.33 18.57 -8.43
CA ALA A 323 -9.16 19.69 -8.88
C ALA A 323 -10.67 19.39 -8.75
N GLY A 324 -11.10 18.20 -9.17
CA GLY A 324 -12.50 17.78 -9.05
C GLY A 324 -12.97 17.73 -7.59
N PHE A 325 -12.13 17.23 -6.69
CA PHE A 325 -12.43 17.23 -5.26
C PHE A 325 -12.41 18.64 -4.65
N ALA A 326 -11.47 19.50 -5.10
CA ALA A 326 -11.39 20.91 -4.69
C ALA A 326 -12.67 21.68 -5.05
N VAL A 327 -13.15 21.54 -6.27
CA VAL A 327 -14.41 22.16 -6.74
C VAL A 327 -15.58 21.67 -5.88
N SER A 328 -15.65 20.38 -5.62
CA SER A 328 -16.69 19.80 -4.77
C SER A 328 -16.68 20.40 -3.35
N ALA A 329 -15.50 20.48 -2.73
CA ALA A 329 -15.34 21.04 -1.39
C ALA A 329 -15.76 22.53 -1.34
N VAL A 330 -15.38 23.32 -2.36
CA VAL A 330 -15.78 24.74 -2.45
C VAL A 330 -17.28 24.88 -2.65
N ILE A 331 -17.92 24.08 -3.50
CA ILE A 331 -19.37 24.12 -3.71
C ILE A 331 -20.09 23.80 -2.38
N LEU A 332 -19.67 22.75 -1.66
CA LEU A 332 -20.26 22.41 -0.36
C LEU A 332 -20.05 23.51 0.69
N GLY A 333 -18.98 24.30 0.58
CA GLY A 333 -18.68 25.39 1.53
C GLY A 333 -19.33 26.74 1.22
N GLN A 334 -19.73 26.96 -0.04
CA GLN A 334 -20.17 28.29 -0.52
C GLN A 334 -21.63 28.31 -0.96
N THR A 335 -22.34 27.19 -0.95
CA THR A 335 -23.74 27.12 -1.38
C THR A 335 -24.60 26.45 -0.31
N ASP A 336 -25.91 26.78 -0.31
CA ASP A 336 -26.90 26.21 0.61
C ASP A 336 -27.93 25.35 -0.14
N SER A 337 -27.63 24.91 -1.35
CA SER A 337 -28.55 24.10 -2.17
C SER A 337 -28.26 22.61 -2.03
N ILE A 338 -29.24 21.85 -1.57
CA ILE A 338 -29.17 20.37 -1.46
C ILE A 338 -28.82 19.74 -2.81
N TRP A 339 -29.41 20.23 -3.90
CA TRP A 339 -29.20 19.71 -5.24
C TRP A 339 -27.76 19.96 -5.74
N LEU A 340 -27.21 21.15 -5.45
CA LEU A 340 -25.82 21.44 -5.78
C LEU A 340 -24.86 20.61 -4.94
N HIS A 341 -25.16 20.37 -3.66
CA HIS A 341 -24.35 19.49 -2.81
C HIS A 341 -24.39 18.04 -3.30
N ALA A 342 -25.58 17.52 -3.63
CA ALA A 342 -25.72 16.18 -4.20
C ALA A 342 -24.95 16.03 -5.52
N LEU A 343 -25.05 17.03 -6.41
CA LEU A 343 -24.32 17.04 -7.68
C LEU A 343 -22.80 17.15 -7.48
N ALA A 344 -22.34 17.97 -6.54
CA ALA A 344 -20.92 18.14 -6.23
C ALA A 344 -20.29 16.89 -5.60
N LEU A 345 -21.06 16.09 -4.89
CA LEU A 345 -20.57 14.85 -4.29
C LEU A 345 -20.28 13.73 -5.30
N LEU A 346 -20.91 13.77 -6.49
CA LEU A 346 -20.60 12.82 -7.57
C LEU A 346 -19.13 12.93 -8.05
N PRO A 347 -18.62 14.10 -8.49
CA PRO A 347 -17.22 14.23 -8.86
C PRO A 347 -16.26 14.04 -7.65
N ALA A 348 -16.69 14.36 -6.42
CA ALA A 348 -15.88 14.06 -5.23
C ALA A 348 -15.64 12.55 -5.06
N GLY A 349 -16.69 11.74 -5.17
CA GLY A 349 -16.57 10.29 -5.10
C GLY A 349 -15.72 9.69 -6.22
N ALA A 350 -15.91 10.17 -7.46
CA ALA A 350 -15.10 9.75 -8.61
C ALA A 350 -13.61 10.09 -8.40
N SER A 351 -13.32 11.32 -8.00
CA SER A 351 -11.97 11.82 -7.71
C SER A 351 -11.26 11.01 -6.62
N TRP A 352 -12.01 10.62 -5.57
CA TRP A 352 -11.50 9.78 -4.51
C TRP A 352 -10.98 8.44 -5.02
N VAL A 353 -11.78 7.76 -5.83
CA VAL A 353 -11.41 6.45 -6.37
C VAL A 353 -10.26 6.57 -7.36
N LEU A 354 -10.28 7.58 -8.23
CA LEU A 354 -9.22 7.82 -9.20
C LEU A 354 -7.87 8.08 -8.50
N ALA A 355 -7.83 8.97 -7.49
CA ALA A 355 -6.62 9.30 -6.76
C ALA A 355 -6.06 8.10 -6.00
N LEU A 356 -6.87 7.48 -5.11
CA LEU A 356 -6.39 6.40 -4.26
C LEU A 356 -6.03 5.14 -5.05
N SER A 357 -6.80 4.81 -6.10
CA SER A 357 -6.49 3.69 -6.99
C SER A 357 -5.16 3.93 -7.72
N LEU A 358 -4.93 5.15 -8.22
CA LEU A 358 -3.68 5.47 -8.91
C LEU A 358 -2.49 5.42 -7.97
N PHE A 359 -2.56 6.06 -6.80
CA PHE A 359 -1.50 6.02 -5.80
C PHE A 359 -1.17 4.59 -5.37
N ASN A 360 -2.19 3.78 -5.08
CA ASN A 360 -2.02 2.39 -4.69
C ASN A 360 -1.30 1.57 -5.79
N VAL A 361 -1.76 1.67 -7.03
CA VAL A 361 -1.13 0.98 -8.17
C VAL A 361 0.28 1.49 -8.44
N THR A 362 0.52 2.80 -8.31
CA THR A 362 1.86 3.38 -8.49
C THR A 362 2.82 2.85 -7.45
N VAL A 363 2.42 2.76 -6.17
CA VAL A 363 3.24 2.14 -5.11
C VAL A 363 3.54 0.68 -5.46
N GLN A 364 2.54 -0.10 -5.87
CA GLN A 364 2.73 -1.50 -6.23
C GLN A 364 3.71 -1.69 -7.39
N LEU A 365 3.56 -0.91 -8.46
CA LEU A 365 4.40 -1.03 -9.66
C LEU A 365 5.78 -0.38 -9.51
N SER A 366 5.93 0.54 -8.56
CA SER A 366 7.23 1.19 -8.25
C SER A 366 8.00 0.49 -7.14
N THR A 367 7.54 -0.68 -6.70
CA THR A 367 8.12 -1.41 -5.57
C THR A 367 8.39 -2.86 -5.95
N PRO A 368 9.63 -3.40 -5.77
CA PRO A 368 9.93 -4.80 -6.00
C PRO A 368 9.07 -5.74 -5.13
N ARG A 369 8.84 -6.96 -5.62
CA ARG A 369 7.96 -7.95 -4.97
C ARG A 369 8.29 -8.22 -3.49
N TRP A 370 9.58 -8.21 -3.11
CA TRP A 370 10.03 -8.50 -1.75
C TRP A 370 9.65 -7.42 -0.72
N VAL A 371 9.33 -6.18 -1.16
CA VAL A 371 9.03 -5.05 -0.27
C VAL A 371 7.69 -4.37 -0.56
N VAL A 372 6.92 -4.86 -1.55
CA VAL A 372 5.65 -4.25 -1.98
C VAL A 372 4.64 -4.12 -0.84
N ALA A 373 4.49 -5.15 -0.01
CA ALA A 373 3.56 -5.12 1.13
C ALA A 373 3.92 -4.01 2.14
N ARG A 374 5.22 -3.82 2.40
CA ARG A 374 5.74 -2.77 3.29
C ARG A 374 5.58 -1.38 2.69
N GLY A 375 5.82 -1.23 1.38
CA GLY A 375 5.57 0.01 0.65
C GLY A 375 4.10 0.42 0.69
N LEU A 376 3.19 -0.53 0.49
CA LEU A 376 1.75 -0.31 0.61
C LEU A 376 1.32 0.03 2.05
N ALA A 377 1.89 -0.65 3.05
CA ALA A 377 1.61 -0.35 4.45
C ALA A 377 2.04 1.08 4.82
N LEU A 378 3.22 1.52 4.37
CA LEU A 378 3.70 2.89 4.57
C LEU A 378 2.83 3.92 3.84
N TYR A 379 2.39 3.61 2.61
CA TYR A 379 1.43 4.43 1.88
C TYR A 379 0.09 4.54 2.63
N GLN A 380 -0.44 3.44 3.13
CA GLN A 380 -1.67 3.44 3.93
C GLN A 380 -1.49 4.23 5.22
N THR A 381 -0.39 4.00 5.96
CA THR A 381 -0.07 4.76 7.17
C THR A 381 -0.06 6.27 6.91
N ALA A 382 0.59 6.72 5.84
CA ALA A 382 0.67 8.14 5.49
C ALA A 382 -0.70 8.71 5.04
N THR A 383 -1.45 7.97 4.21
CA THR A 383 -2.74 8.43 3.68
C THR A 383 -3.80 8.48 4.80
N PHE A 384 -3.94 7.42 5.60
CA PHE A 384 -4.90 7.38 6.71
C PHE A 384 -4.47 8.28 7.87
N GLY A 385 -3.16 8.44 8.09
CA GLY A 385 -2.62 9.43 9.02
C GLY A 385 -2.95 10.86 8.57
N GLY A 386 -2.83 11.15 7.27
CA GLY A 386 -3.29 12.39 6.68
C GLY A 386 -4.78 12.63 6.92
N MET A 387 -5.62 11.60 6.71
CA MET A 387 -7.06 11.69 6.98
C MET A 387 -7.37 11.94 8.46
N ALA A 388 -6.71 11.25 9.38
CA ALA A 388 -6.91 11.44 10.82
C ALA A 388 -6.53 12.87 11.25
N ALA A 389 -5.36 13.35 10.81
CA ALA A 389 -4.91 14.72 11.08
C ALA A 389 -5.85 15.76 10.42
N GLY A 390 -6.27 15.51 9.17
CA GLY A 390 -7.20 16.37 8.45
C GLY A 390 -8.56 16.47 9.13
N SER A 391 -9.12 15.36 9.63
CA SER A 391 -10.38 15.37 10.38
C SER A 391 -10.31 16.27 11.60
N TRP A 392 -9.21 16.18 12.34
CA TRP A 392 -8.99 17.03 13.51
C TRP A 392 -8.84 18.51 13.13
N VAL A 393 -7.98 18.81 12.16
CA VAL A 393 -7.71 20.19 11.72
C VAL A 393 -8.96 20.83 11.14
N TRP A 394 -9.63 20.16 10.19
CA TRP A 394 -10.83 20.72 9.53
C TRP A 394 -12.03 20.82 10.46
N GLY A 395 -12.15 19.89 11.42
CA GLY A 395 -13.13 19.99 12.50
C GLY A 395 -12.86 21.21 13.40
N GLY A 396 -11.59 21.48 13.76
CA GLY A 396 -11.18 22.67 14.50
C GLY A 396 -11.44 23.98 13.74
N VAL A 397 -11.09 24.02 12.46
CA VAL A 397 -11.36 25.20 11.58
C VAL A 397 -12.87 25.41 11.45
N ALA A 398 -13.67 24.36 11.28
CA ALA A 398 -15.12 24.49 11.22
C ALA A 398 -15.72 25.02 12.52
N GLY A 399 -15.19 24.61 13.67
CA GLY A 399 -15.60 25.11 14.98
C GLY A 399 -15.22 26.57 15.23
N ALA A 400 -14.04 27.01 14.77
CA ALA A 400 -13.55 28.36 15.02
C ALA A 400 -14.02 29.39 13.97
N TYR A 401 -14.11 29.00 12.71
CA TYR A 401 -14.33 29.92 11.57
C TYR A 401 -15.56 29.55 10.73
N GLY A 402 -16.29 28.53 11.10
CA GLY A 402 -17.49 28.07 10.41
C GLY A 402 -17.23 27.01 9.34
N LEU A 403 -18.32 26.27 9.02
CA LEU A 403 -18.31 25.14 8.12
C LEU A 403 -17.85 25.50 6.69
N GLY A 404 -18.41 26.59 6.15
CA GLY A 404 -18.07 27.09 4.80
C GLY A 404 -16.60 27.41 4.64
N THR A 405 -16.01 28.08 5.66
CA THR A 405 -14.57 28.42 5.68
C THR A 405 -13.70 27.16 5.68
N ALA A 406 -14.05 26.16 6.51
CA ALA A 406 -13.29 24.90 6.59
C ALA A 406 -13.27 24.14 5.26
N LEU A 407 -14.45 24.01 4.61
CA LEU A 407 -14.57 23.30 3.34
C LEU A 407 -13.86 24.07 2.20
N THR A 408 -13.99 25.41 2.17
CA THR A 408 -13.32 26.25 1.16
C THR A 408 -11.80 26.21 1.32
N ALA A 409 -11.30 26.28 2.57
CA ALA A 409 -9.87 26.19 2.86
C ALA A 409 -9.31 24.82 2.48
N ALA A 410 -10.03 23.73 2.77
CA ALA A 410 -9.66 22.39 2.33
C ALA A 410 -9.64 22.30 0.78
N GLY A 411 -10.61 22.92 0.10
CA GLY A 411 -10.64 23.06 -1.34
C GLY A 411 -9.41 23.79 -1.89
N ALA A 412 -8.98 24.87 -1.23
CA ALA A 412 -7.77 25.59 -1.60
C ALA A 412 -6.50 24.74 -1.43
N VAL A 413 -6.39 23.95 -0.36
CA VAL A 413 -5.28 22.99 -0.17
C VAL A 413 -5.28 21.93 -1.28
N LEU A 414 -6.45 21.41 -1.66
CA LEU A 414 -6.58 20.47 -2.79
C LEU A 414 -6.16 21.12 -4.12
N ALA A 415 -6.60 22.36 -4.40
CA ALA A 415 -6.20 23.10 -5.58
C ALA A 415 -4.67 23.30 -5.60
N GLY A 416 -4.07 23.68 -4.47
CA GLY A 416 -2.61 23.72 -4.30
C GLY A 416 -1.95 22.38 -4.58
N GLY A 417 -2.53 21.28 -4.13
CA GLY A 417 -2.06 19.92 -4.42
C GLY A 417 -2.08 19.56 -5.90
N ALA A 418 -3.08 20.05 -6.66
CA ALA A 418 -3.10 19.91 -8.12
C ALA A 418 -1.96 20.68 -8.79
N VAL A 419 -1.65 21.89 -8.28
CA VAL A 419 -0.57 22.76 -8.82
C VAL A 419 0.82 22.18 -8.47
N ILE A 420 1.01 21.67 -7.28
CA ILE A 420 2.27 21.01 -6.85
C ILE A 420 2.71 19.92 -7.83
N GLY A 421 1.77 19.25 -8.49
CA GLY A 421 2.03 18.26 -9.52
C GLY A 421 2.81 18.76 -10.73
N VAL A 422 2.87 20.07 -10.97
CA VAL A 422 3.69 20.66 -12.05
C VAL A 422 5.18 20.41 -11.77
N TRP A 423 5.61 20.54 -10.51
CA TRP A 423 7.02 20.36 -10.09
C TRP A 423 7.32 18.93 -9.62
N PHE A 424 6.36 18.25 -8.99
CA PHE A 424 6.53 16.92 -8.42
C PHE A 424 5.63 15.89 -9.12
N LYS A 425 5.90 15.67 -10.42
CA LYS A 425 5.13 14.74 -11.26
C LYS A 425 5.07 13.35 -10.65
N ALA A 426 3.89 12.72 -10.74
CA ALA A 426 3.71 11.31 -10.42
C ALA A 426 4.51 10.45 -11.42
N PRO A 427 5.19 9.39 -10.97
CA PRO A 427 5.94 8.51 -11.87
C PRO A 427 4.99 7.77 -12.82
N GLU A 428 5.42 7.61 -14.07
CA GLU A 428 4.74 6.79 -15.06
C GLU A 428 4.99 5.30 -14.80
N PHE A 429 4.07 4.47 -15.25
CA PHE A 429 4.18 3.01 -15.13
C PHE A 429 5.23 2.47 -16.10
N GLY A 430 5.94 1.43 -15.67
CA GLY A 430 6.86 0.67 -16.54
C GLY A 430 8.19 1.34 -16.86
N THR A 431 8.56 2.43 -16.15
CA THR A 431 9.83 3.12 -16.35
C THR A 431 11.06 2.34 -15.85
N ALA A 432 10.87 1.31 -15.03
CA ALA A 432 11.94 0.45 -14.53
C ALA A 432 11.44 -1.01 -14.44
N ASP A 433 12.25 -1.96 -14.90
CA ASP A 433 11.97 -3.39 -14.70
C ASP A 433 12.43 -3.79 -13.29
N LEU A 434 11.45 -3.92 -12.38
CA LEU A 434 11.66 -4.27 -10.98
C LEU A 434 11.57 -5.78 -10.71
N ASP A 435 11.48 -6.62 -11.75
CA ASP A 435 11.58 -8.07 -11.59
C ASP A 435 12.96 -8.46 -11.06
N PRO A 436 13.05 -9.54 -10.27
CA PRO A 436 14.33 -10.04 -9.78
C PRO A 436 15.29 -10.37 -10.93
N ALA A 437 16.53 -9.93 -10.80
CA ALA A 437 17.55 -10.19 -11.81
C ALA A 437 17.95 -11.67 -11.89
N ASN A 438 17.73 -12.46 -10.81
CA ASN A 438 18.01 -13.90 -10.67
C ASN A 438 19.44 -14.32 -11.14
N ARG A 439 20.41 -13.39 -11.07
CA ARG A 439 21.80 -13.61 -11.51
C ARG A 439 22.75 -13.95 -10.36
N PHE A 440 22.27 -13.89 -9.12
CA PHE A 440 23.11 -14.20 -7.98
C PHE A 440 23.28 -15.71 -7.83
N ARG A 441 24.54 -16.14 -7.78
CA ARG A 441 24.93 -17.48 -7.33
C ARG A 441 25.69 -17.32 -6.02
N GLU A 442 25.35 -18.11 -5.05
CA GLU A 442 26.05 -18.12 -3.77
C GLU A 442 27.48 -18.59 -4.00
N PRO A 443 28.49 -17.82 -3.55
CA PRO A 443 29.88 -18.19 -3.75
C PRO A 443 30.24 -19.41 -2.92
N ALA A 444 31.13 -20.25 -3.44
CA ALA A 444 31.71 -21.36 -2.67
C ALA A 444 32.55 -20.79 -1.53
N LEU A 445 32.17 -21.09 -0.30
CA LEU A 445 32.85 -20.64 0.90
C LEU A 445 33.83 -21.72 1.36
N ARG A 446 34.97 -21.29 1.93
CA ARG A 446 35.93 -22.17 2.60
C ARG A 446 35.79 -22.11 4.13
N LEU A 447 35.12 -21.08 4.65
CA LEU A 447 34.80 -20.94 6.07
C LEU A 447 33.36 -21.40 6.31
N ASP A 448 33.12 -22.12 7.41
CA ASP A 448 31.77 -22.57 7.83
C ASP A 448 31.01 -21.39 8.45
N LEU A 449 30.31 -20.64 7.59
CA LEU A 449 29.49 -19.50 8.00
C LEU A 449 28.09 -19.95 8.39
N ARG A 450 27.65 -19.52 9.57
CA ARG A 450 26.22 -19.58 9.95
C ARG A 450 25.50 -18.37 9.37
N GLY A 451 24.20 -18.48 9.14
CA GLY A 451 23.41 -17.37 8.57
C GLY A 451 23.52 -16.05 9.33
N ARG A 452 23.80 -16.10 10.65
CA ARG A 452 24.02 -14.92 11.51
C ARG A 452 25.48 -14.45 11.58
N SER A 453 26.43 -15.14 10.95
CA SER A 453 27.83 -14.72 10.93
C SER A 453 28.01 -13.37 10.24
N GLY A 454 28.78 -12.48 10.82
CA GLY A 454 29.04 -11.12 10.32
C GLY A 454 29.68 -10.22 11.36
N PRO A 455 29.89 -8.94 11.06
CA PRO A 455 29.59 -8.25 9.79
C PRO A 455 30.40 -8.75 8.59
N ILE A 456 29.76 -8.70 7.42
CA ILE A 456 30.42 -9.05 6.15
C ILE A 456 30.82 -7.77 5.43
N MET A 457 32.13 -7.60 5.21
CA MET A 457 32.68 -6.54 4.37
C MET A 457 32.82 -7.05 2.92
N VAL A 458 32.33 -6.27 1.98
CA VAL A 458 32.46 -6.56 0.54
C VAL A 458 33.27 -5.45 -0.10
N MET A 459 34.30 -5.83 -0.85
CA MET A 459 35.07 -4.92 -1.69
C MET A 459 34.97 -5.35 -3.14
N VAL A 460 34.87 -4.37 -4.04
CA VAL A 460 34.81 -4.61 -5.49
C VAL A 460 35.84 -3.66 -6.16
N ASP A 461 36.80 -4.24 -6.84
CA ASP A 461 37.89 -3.50 -7.45
C ASP A 461 37.67 -3.28 -8.94
N TYR A 462 37.80 -2.03 -9.37
CA TYR A 462 37.59 -1.58 -10.74
C TYR A 462 38.86 -0.92 -11.27
N ARG A 463 39.32 -1.28 -12.47
CA ARG A 463 40.31 -0.52 -13.21
C ARG A 463 39.65 0.38 -14.23
N ILE A 464 39.76 1.69 -14.06
CA ILE A 464 39.02 2.70 -14.84
C ILE A 464 40.00 3.64 -15.52
N ALA A 465 39.90 3.75 -16.84
CA ALA A 465 40.73 4.70 -17.58
C ALA A 465 40.35 6.15 -17.19
N GLN A 466 41.37 7.05 -17.14
CA GLN A 466 41.18 8.43 -16.71
C GLN A 466 40.07 9.18 -17.49
N ARG A 467 39.93 8.91 -18.78
CA ARG A 467 38.87 9.50 -19.64
C ARG A 467 37.47 9.07 -19.24
N ASP A 468 37.32 7.89 -18.64
CA ASP A 468 36.02 7.29 -18.29
C ASP A 468 35.62 7.60 -16.83
N THR A 469 36.49 8.33 -16.07
CA THR A 469 36.29 8.60 -14.63
C THR A 469 35.01 9.37 -14.34
N ALA A 470 34.61 10.35 -15.15
CA ALA A 470 33.39 11.14 -14.93
C ALA A 470 32.13 10.29 -15.02
N GLU A 471 32.05 9.44 -16.03
CA GLU A 471 30.92 8.52 -16.22
C GLU A 471 30.92 7.43 -15.14
N PHE A 472 32.07 6.88 -14.79
CA PHE A 472 32.21 5.95 -13.66
C PHE A 472 31.68 6.54 -12.36
N LEU A 473 32.07 7.77 -12.00
CA LEU A 473 31.59 8.44 -10.79
C LEU A 473 30.07 8.73 -10.83
N ARG A 474 29.52 9.00 -12.02
CA ARG A 474 28.07 9.14 -12.21
C ARG A 474 27.35 7.82 -11.91
N LEU A 475 27.83 6.70 -12.46
CA LEU A 475 27.26 5.36 -12.23
C LEU A 475 27.45 4.91 -10.78
N MET A 476 28.58 5.22 -10.14
CA MET A 476 28.85 4.88 -8.75
C MET A 476 27.93 5.63 -7.78
N ARG A 477 27.49 6.85 -8.10
CA ARG A 477 26.44 7.55 -7.33
C ARG A 477 25.11 6.80 -7.37
N LEU A 478 24.70 6.31 -8.53
CA LEU A 478 23.50 5.46 -8.67
C LEU A 478 23.66 4.16 -7.88
N ARG A 479 24.82 3.50 -8.04
CA ARG A 479 25.13 2.26 -7.33
C ARG A 479 25.15 2.42 -5.82
N ARG A 480 25.69 3.51 -5.30
CA ARG A 480 25.62 3.84 -3.87
C ARG A 480 24.19 3.86 -3.35
N ASN A 481 23.28 4.50 -4.08
CA ASN A 481 21.88 4.58 -3.70
C ASN A 481 21.22 3.19 -3.70
N ILE A 482 21.48 2.38 -4.72
CA ILE A 482 21.02 0.99 -4.81
C ILE A 482 21.54 0.19 -3.61
N ARG A 483 22.85 0.23 -3.33
CA ARG A 483 23.45 -0.50 -2.20
C ARG A 483 22.85 -0.12 -0.86
N ARG A 484 22.74 1.20 -0.59
CA ARG A 484 22.16 1.72 0.66
C ARG A 484 20.69 1.37 0.80
N ARG A 485 19.93 1.47 -0.27
CA ARG A 485 18.52 1.10 -0.33
C ARG A 485 18.33 -0.38 0.05
N ASP A 486 19.18 -1.25 -0.47
CA ASP A 486 19.11 -2.70 -0.28
C ASP A 486 19.80 -3.18 1.01
N GLY A 487 20.36 -2.30 1.83
CA GLY A 487 20.82 -2.63 3.17
C GLY A 487 22.30 -2.48 3.45
N ALA A 488 23.10 -2.07 2.49
CA ALA A 488 24.52 -1.81 2.71
C ALA A 488 24.75 -0.63 3.66
N ARG A 489 25.69 -0.80 4.56
CA ARG A 489 26.16 0.21 5.53
C ARG A 489 27.60 0.61 5.18
N ASN A 490 28.04 1.75 5.68
CA ASN A 490 29.43 2.24 5.56
C ASN A 490 29.96 2.17 4.11
N TRP A 491 29.10 2.51 3.12
CA TRP A 491 29.52 2.50 1.73
C TRP A 491 30.56 3.57 1.47
N ALA A 492 31.69 3.18 0.90
CA ALA A 492 32.76 4.05 0.48
C ALA A 492 33.22 3.71 -0.94
N LEU A 493 33.70 4.71 -1.65
CA LEU A 493 34.42 4.56 -2.91
C LEU A 493 35.82 5.12 -2.70
N LEU A 494 36.82 4.27 -2.83
CA LEU A 494 38.20 4.56 -2.60
C LEU A 494 38.92 4.64 -3.94
N ARG A 495 39.91 5.51 -4.06
CA ARG A 495 40.84 5.55 -5.19
C ARG A 495 42.23 5.27 -4.68
N ASP A 496 42.94 4.36 -5.32
CA ASP A 496 44.32 4.06 -4.98
C ASP A 496 45.21 5.28 -5.27
N LEU A 497 46.12 5.60 -4.36
CA LEU A 497 47.01 6.75 -4.48
C LEU A 497 48.24 6.45 -5.34
N GLU A 498 48.67 5.19 -5.37
CA GLU A 498 49.82 4.73 -6.15
C GLU A 498 49.38 4.31 -7.57
N HIS A 499 48.16 3.76 -7.69
CA HIS A 499 47.58 3.32 -8.95
C HIS A 499 46.27 4.06 -9.22
N PRO A 500 46.30 5.29 -9.77
CA PRO A 500 45.12 6.16 -9.90
C PRO A 500 44.00 5.62 -10.81
N ASP A 501 44.25 4.56 -11.57
CA ASP A 501 43.27 3.81 -12.36
C ASP A 501 42.50 2.77 -11.52
N LEU A 502 43.00 2.42 -10.33
CA LEU A 502 42.38 1.47 -9.42
C LEU A 502 41.39 2.16 -8.47
N TRP A 503 40.13 1.67 -8.48
CA TRP A 503 39.06 2.12 -7.63
C TRP A 503 38.44 0.94 -6.88
N SER A 504 38.18 1.10 -5.59
CA SER A 504 37.57 0.07 -4.74
C SER A 504 36.27 0.56 -4.16
N GLU A 505 35.16 -0.11 -4.51
CA GLU A 505 33.86 0.03 -3.81
C GLU A 505 33.88 -0.83 -2.55
N SER A 506 33.68 -0.27 -1.36
CA SER A 506 33.53 -1.05 -0.13
C SER A 506 32.22 -0.78 0.57
N TYR A 507 31.65 -1.80 1.20
CA TYR A 507 30.45 -1.68 2.02
C TYR A 507 30.31 -2.87 2.99
N HIS A 508 29.55 -2.66 4.07
CA HIS A 508 29.28 -3.66 5.09
C HIS A 508 27.84 -4.13 5.06
N ILE A 509 27.63 -5.40 5.37
CA ILE A 509 26.30 -6.02 5.58
C ILE A 509 26.34 -6.76 6.92
N ALA A 510 25.27 -6.67 7.69
CA ALA A 510 25.28 -7.09 9.08
C ALA A 510 25.51 -8.61 9.27
N THR A 511 24.95 -9.45 8.38
CA THR A 511 25.06 -10.91 8.47
C THR A 511 25.19 -11.56 7.10
N TRP A 512 25.59 -12.85 7.07
CA TRP A 512 25.62 -13.63 5.84
C TRP A 512 24.23 -13.78 5.20
N ASP A 513 23.21 -14.07 5.98
CA ASP A 513 21.83 -14.13 5.47
C ASP A 513 21.38 -12.81 4.83
N GLU A 514 21.74 -11.67 5.42
CA GLU A 514 21.47 -10.36 4.82
C GLU A 514 22.27 -10.14 3.53
N TYR A 515 23.50 -10.65 3.43
CA TYR A 515 24.30 -10.57 2.21
C TYR A 515 23.64 -11.35 1.07
N VAL A 516 23.17 -12.57 1.34
CA VAL A 516 22.45 -13.40 0.36
C VAL A 516 21.18 -12.67 -0.07
N ARG A 517 20.37 -12.20 0.89
CA ARG A 517 19.13 -11.44 0.61
C ARG A 517 19.41 -10.15 -0.18
N HIS A 518 20.46 -9.40 0.16
CA HIS A 518 20.87 -8.18 -0.53
C HIS A 518 21.12 -8.44 -2.02
N ASN A 519 21.76 -9.56 -2.36
CA ASN A 519 22.04 -9.91 -3.75
C ASN A 519 20.82 -10.49 -4.49
N LEU A 520 19.96 -11.25 -3.80
CA LEU A 520 18.69 -11.77 -4.36
C LEU A 520 17.66 -10.66 -4.61
N ARG A 521 17.72 -9.55 -3.88
CA ARG A 521 16.80 -8.39 -3.99
C ARG A 521 17.06 -7.50 -5.19
N ARG A 522 18.18 -7.67 -5.90
CA ARG A 522 18.54 -6.88 -7.08
C ARG A 522 17.52 -7.05 -8.19
N THR A 523 17.07 -5.95 -8.75
CA THR A 523 16.15 -5.91 -9.90
C THR A 523 16.92 -5.93 -11.22
N LYS A 524 16.23 -6.20 -12.31
CA LYS A 524 16.83 -6.12 -13.66
C LYS A 524 17.31 -4.70 -13.97
N SER A 525 16.56 -3.67 -13.58
CA SER A 525 16.97 -2.26 -13.71
C SER A 525 18.24 -1.95 -12.92
N ASP A 526 18.41 -2.52 -11.70
CA ASP A 526 19.65 -2.38 -10.92
C ASP A 526 20.83 -3.11 -11.60
N ALA A 527 20.54 -4.21 -12.31
CA ALA A 527 21.56 -4.97 -13.03
C ALA A 527 22.12 -4.19 -14.23
N GLU A 528 21.33 -3.31 -14.87
CA GLU A 528 21.80 -2.42 -15.95
C GLU A 528 22.96 -1.54 -15.49
N THR A 529 22.85 -0.95 -14.28
CA THR A 529 23.94 -0.16 -13.68
C THR A 529 25.20 -1.02 -13.49
N THR A 530 25.03 -2.30 -13.11
CA THR A 530 26.16 -3.22 -12.95
C THR A 530 26.82 -3.55 -14.30
N VAL A 531 26.02 -3.76 -15.33
CA VAL A 531 26.52 -4.00 -16.70
C VAL A 531 27.28 -2.77 -17.23
N ALA A 532 26.73 -1.57 -17.05
CA ALA A 532 27.38 -0.34 -17.45
C ALA A 532 28.73 -0.13 -16.73
N LEU A 533 28.82 -0.41 -15.42
CA LEU A 533 30.07 -0.34 -14.66
C LEU A 533 31.09 -1.37 -15.13
N ARG A 534 30.67 -2.60 -15.47
CA ARG A 534 31.56 -3.62 -16.04
C ARG A 534 32.11 -3.20 -17.41
N ALA A 535 31.32 -2.54 -18.23
CA ALA A 535 31.74 -2.05 -19.54
C ALA A 535 32.85 -0.98 -19.44
N LEU A 536 32.93 -0.25 -18.34
CA LEU A 536 34.01 0.72 -18.09
C LEU A 536 35.27 0.10 -17.50
N HIS A 537 35.19 -1.14 -16.97
CA HIS A 537 36.33 -1.84 -16.39
C HIS A 537 37.34 -2.25 -17.46
N ARG A 538 38.63 -2.00 -17.21
CA ARG A 538 39.75 -2.28 -18.11
C ARG A 538 40.70 -3.38 -17.60
N GLY A 539 40.37 -4.02 -16.47
CA GLY A 539 41.13 -5.17 -15.96
C GLY A 539 40.86 -6.44 -16.76
N GLU A 540 41.62 -7.46 -16.49
CA GLU A 540 41.41 -8.80 -17.05
C GLU A 540 40.16 -9.44 -16.40
N GLY A 541 39.14 -9.75 -17.19
CA GLY A 541 37.91 -10.37 -16.72
C GLY A 541 36.91 -9.41 -16.03
N ASP A 542 36.12 -9.94 -15.12
CA ASP A 542 35.16 -9.17 -14.31
C ASP A 542 35.84 -8.45 -13.13
N PRO A 543 35.26 -7.33 -12.65
CA PRO A 543 35.77 -6.68 -11.42
C PRO A 543 35.89 -7.67 -10.27
N LEU A 544 37.05 -7.66 -9.60
CA LEU A 544 37.36 -8.59 -8.52
C LEU A 544 36.51 -8.28 -7.29
N VAL A 545 35.89 -9.31 -6.72
CA VAL A 545 34.97 -9.18 -5.55
C VAL A 545 35.55 -9.93 -4.36
N HIS A 546 36.01 -9.19 -3.36
CA HIS A 546 36.44 -9.72 -2.07
C HIS A 546 35.27 -9.73 -1.08
N ARG A 547 35.17 -10.80 -0.30
CA ARG A 547 34.19 -10.96 0.78
C ARG A 547 34.93 -11.36 2.03
N MET A 548 34.87 -10.53 3.04
CA MET A 548 35.61 -10.68 4.27
C MET A 548 34.64 -10.62 5.45
N ILE A 549 34.89 -11.41 6.47
CA ILE A 549 34.23 -11.29 7.74
C ILE A 549 35.05 -10.42 8.66
N GLU A 550 34.44 -9.43 9.28
CA GLU A 550 35.10 -8.51 10.20
C GLU A 550 35.32 -9.16 11.56
N ARG A 551 36.55 -9.11 12.09
CA ARG A 551 36.95 -9.69 13.35
C ARG A 551 37.60 -8.64 14.22
N HIS A 552 36.85 -7.98 15.11
CA HIS A 552 37.37 -6.89 15.93
C HIS A 552 38.12 -7.34 17.21
N SER A 553 37.78 -8.47 17.78
CA SER A 553 38.38 -9.00 19.01
C SER A 553 37.81 -10.38 19.37
N VAL A 554 38.03 -11.34 18.48
CA VAL A 554 37.56 -12.71 18.71
C VAL A 554 38.71 -13.51 19.29
N GLY A 555 38.50 -14.20 20.41
CA GLY A 555 39.47 -15.13 20.95
C GLY A 555 39.79 -16.24 19.95
N PRO A 556 40.98 -16.86 20.05
CA PRO A 556 41.36 -17.97 19.16
C PRO A 556 40.36 -19.13 19.14
N GLU A 557 39.57 -19.29 20.21
CA GLU A 557 38.59 -20.35 20.40
C GLU A 557 37.30 -20.10 19.61
N ASP A 558 37.06 -18.84 19.17
CA ASP A 558 35.81 -18.44 18.46
C ASP A 558 36.03 -18.30 16.94
N ASP A 559 37.15 -18.77 16.40
CA ASP A 559 37.36 -18.72 14.96
C ASP A 559 36.49 -19.71 14.20
N LEU A 560 36.08 -19.34 12.99
CA LEU A 560 35.23 -20.17 12.16
C LEU A 560 36.04 -21.34 11.59
N PRO A 561 35.57 -22.59 11.75
CA PRO A 561 36.25 -23.73 11.18
C PRO A 561 36.22 -23.69 9.65
N LEU A 562 37.25 -24.25 9.04
CA LEU A 562 37.26 -24.50 7.60
C LEU A 562 36.24 -25.61 7.29
N ILE A 563 35.47 -25.43 6.25
CA ILE A 563 34.67 -26.52 5.68
C ILE A 563 35.67 -27.58 5.21
N GLY A 564 35.52 -28.80 5.77
CA GLY A 564 36.49 -29.89 5.69
C GLY A 564 37.12 -30.04 4.30
N LYS A 565 38.40 -30.46 4.32
CA LYS A 565 39.24 -30.62 3.13
C LYS A 565 38.49 -31.26 2.00
N MET A 566 38.18 -30.49 0.94
CA MET A 566 38.09 -31.11 -0.38
C MET A 566 39.50 -31.58 -0.70
N GLU A 567 39.76 -32.87 -0.66
CA GLU A 567 40.91 -33.50 -1.27
C GLU A 567 40.96 -33.05 -2.73
N VAL A 568 42.11 -32.49 -3.11
CA VAL A 568 42.43 -32.03 -4.47
C VAL A 568 42.56 -33.22 -5.38
#